data_4d441e1c828fad99aecb864f2c98b88e
#
_entry.id   4d441e1c828fad99aecb864f2c98b88e
#
_cell.length_a   1.000
_cell.length_b   1.000
_cell.length_c   1.000
_cell.angle_alpha   90.00
_cell.angle_beta   90.00
_cell.angle_gamma   90.00
#
_symmetry.space_group_name_H-M   'P 1'
#
loop_
_entity.id
_entity.type
_entity.pdbx_description
1 polymer ?
#
loop_
_entity_poly.entity_id
_entity_poly.type
_entity_poly.pdbx_seq_one_letter_code
_entity_poly.pdbx_strand_id
1 'polypeptide(L)'
;LLNSGADKISVNTSAVKNPQLIKKLANQFGSQCVVLAIDTKFENNDWYVYLNGGRVKTDLKTIDWAKEAVALGAGEILLTSMNNDGTKDGYAIDITKQISEAVNVPVIASGGAGNMQHFEDVFKNGKADAALAASVFHYKDIGIPQLKTYLKENNIEIRL
;
A
#
# COMPACT_ATOMS: atom_id res chain seq x y z
N LEU A 1 8.43 -5.79 -18.86
CA LEU A 1 9.03 -5.94 -17.54
C LEU A 1 8.91 -7.39 -17.05
N LEU A 2 7.70 -7.97 -16.93
CA LEU A 2 7.53 -9.35 -16.48
C LEU A 2 8.26 -10.35 -17.37
N ASN A 3 8.14 -10.21 -18.70
CA ASN A 3 8.90 -11.05 -19.67
C ASN A 3 10.44 -10.83 -19.59
N SER A 4 10.89 -9.81 -18.88
CA SER A 4 12.31 -9.49 -18.69
C SER A 4 12.81 -9.88 -17.29
N GLY A 5 12.02 -10.65 -16.52
CA GLY A 5 12.42 -11.21 -15.23
C GLY A 5 11.94 -10.44 -14.00
N ALA A 6 11.04 -9.47 -14.13
CA ALA A 6 10.39 -8.87 -12.96
C ALA A 6 9.35 -9.83 -12.38
N ASP A 7 9.32 -10.03 -11.07
CA ASP A 7 8.34 -10.89 -10.38
C ASP A 7 6.96 -10.23 -10.31
N LYS A 8 6.92 -8.91 -10.08
CA LYS A 8 5.71 -8.11 -9.98
C LYS A 8 5.85 -6.79 -10.71
N ILE A 9 4.74 -6.22 -11.11
CA ILE A 9 4.64 -4.86 -11.65
C ILE A 9 3.65 -4.05 -10.84
N SER A 10 3.98 -2.78 -10.61
CA SER A 10 3.08 -1.84 -9.95
C SER A 10 2.47 -0.89 -10.96
N VAL A 11 1.16 -0.72 -10.91
CA VAL A 11 0.38 0.20 -11.76
C VAL A 11 -0.42 1.17 -10.88
N ASN A 12 -0.41 2.45 -11.22
CA ASN A 12 -1.14 3.52 -10.52
C ASN A 12 -1.96 4.32 -11.54
N THR A 13 -1.50 5.48 -11.98
CA THR A 13 -2.19 6.39 -12.91
C THR A 13 -2.68 5.70 -14.19
N SER A 14 -1.91 4.77 -14.74
CA SER A 14 -2.28 4.01 -15.94
C SER A 14 -3.49 3.12 -15.71
N ALA A 15 -3.62 2.54 -14.52
CA ALA A 15 -4.75 1.70 -14.14
C ALA A 15 -6.02 2.52 -13.95
N VAL A 16 -5.94 3.71 -13.33
CA VAL A 16 -7.11 4.60 -13.18
C VAL A 16 -7.59 5.11 -14.55
N LYS A 17 -6.67 5.48 -15.44
CA LYS A 17 -7.03 5.92 -16.81
C LYS A 17 -7.59 4.80 -17.68
N ASN A 18 -7.19 3.56 -17.43
CA ASN A 18 -7.65 2.38 -18.17
C ASN A 18 -7.74 1.18 -17.22
N PRO A 19 -8.85 1.00 -16.48
CA PRO A 19 -9.03 -0.12 -15.55
C PRO A 19 -8.87 -1.50 -16.19
N GLN A 20 -9.21 -1.63 -17.46
CA GLN A 20 -9.05 -2.90 -18.21
C GLN A 20 -7.58 -3.33 -18.35
N LEU A 21 -6.62 -2.43 -18.11
CA LEU A 21 -5.20 -2.77 -18.03
C LEU A 21 -4.93 -3.81 -16.94
N ILE A 22 -5.56 -3.66 -15.76
CA ILE A 22 -5.44 -4.61 -14.63
C ILE A 22 -5.87 -6.00 -15.09
N LYS A 23 -7.07 -6.10 -15.68
CA LYS A 23 -7.63 -7.37 -16.15
C LYS A 23 -6.74 -8.02 -17.22
N LYS A 24 -6.22 -7.22 -18.15
CA LYS A 24 -5.32 -7.71 -19.21
C LYS A 24 -4.02 -8.27 -18.62
N LEU A 25 -3.42 -7.58 -17.66
CA LEU A 25 -2.20 -8.01 -16.99
C LEU A 25 -2.43 -9.27 -16.15
N ALA A 26 -3.51 -9.31 -15.38
CA ALA A 26 -3.87 -10.46 -14.56
C ALA A 26 -4.15 -11.71 -15.41
N ASN A 27 -4.85 -11.57 -16.53
CA ASN A 27 -5.10 -12.68 -17.44
C ASN A 27 -3.83 -13.22 -18.13
N GLN A 28 -2.87 -12.35 -18.40
CA GLN A 28 -1.65 -12.72 -19.11
C GLN A 28 -0.57 -13.30 -18.20
N PHE A 29 -0.44 -12.78 -16.97
CA PHE A 29 0.69 -13.07 -16.07
C PHE A 29 0.27 -13.63 -14.71
N GLY A 30 -1.02 -13.66 -14.41
CA GLY A 30 -1.56 -14.00 -13.09
C GLY A 30 -1.74 -12.77 -12.18
N SER A 31 -2.79 -12.78 -11.37
CA SER A 31 -3.10 -11.69 -10.44
C SER A 31 -1.94 -11.39 -9.47
N GLN A 32 -1.22 -12.42 -9.01
CA GLN A 32 -0.08 -12.29 -8.08
C GLN A 32 1.05 -11.41 -8.61
N CYS A 33 1.12 -11.17 -9.92
CA CYS A 33 2.12 -10.27 -10.54
C CYS A 33 1.67 -8.81 -10.62
N VAL A 34 0.39 -8.51 -10.29
CA VAL A 34 -0.20 -7.18 -10.48
C VAL A 34 -0.39 -6.49 -9.14
N VAL A 35 0.43 -5.47 -8.86
CA VAL A 35 0.30 -4.61 -7.69
C VAL A 35 -0.40 -3.32 -8.10
N LEU A 36 -1.54 -3.02 -7.47
CA LEU A 36 -2.19 -1.72 -7.60
C LEU A 36 -1.59 -0.74 -6.60
N ALA A 37 -0.88 0.27 -7.08
CA ALA A 37 -0.47 1.39 -6.25
C ALA A 37 -1.57 2.45 -6.21
N ILE A 38 -1.91 2.90 -5.01
CA ILE A 38 -2.91 3.94 -4.76
C ILE A 38 -2.26 5.05 -3.93
N ASP A 39 -2.13 6.25 -4.50
CA ASP A 39 -1.87 7.45 -3.72
C ASP A 39 -3.22 7.97 -3.24
N THR A 40 -3.41 8.08 -1.93
CA THR A 40 -4.68 8.51 -1.33
C THR A 40 -4.50 9.70 -0.41
N LYS A 41 -5.52 10.55 -0.36
CA LYS A 41 -5.54 11.72 0.53
C LYS A 41 -6.90 11.85 1.20
N PHE A 42 -6.88 12.09 2.52
CA PHE A 42 -8.07 12.45 3.28
C PHE A 42 -8.37 13.92 3.14
N GLU A 43 -9.54 14.24 2.62
CA GLU A 43 -10.07 15.58 2.50
C GLU A 43 -11.59 15.55 2.38
N ASN A 44 -12.27 16.62 2.79
CA ASN A 44 -13.74 16.71 2.76
C ASN A 44 -14.43 15.50 3.40
N ASN A 45 -13.89 14.99 4.51
CA ASN A 45 -14.37 13.85 5.29
C ASN A 45 -14.38 12.50 4.53
N ASP A 46 -13.54 12.35 3.49
CA ASP A 46 -13.43 11.08 2.76
C ASP A 46 -12.02 10.91 2.16
N TRP A 47 -11.71 9.69 1.70
CA TRP A 47 -10.44 9.34 1.07
C TRP A 47 -10.58 9.29 -0.45
N TYR A 48 -9.77 10.08 -1.15
CA TYR A 48 -9.77 10.17 -2.61
C TYR A 48 -8.45 9.70 -3.22
N VAL A 49 -8.56 9.08 -4.41
CA VAL A 49 -7.42 8.66 -5.22
C VAL A 49 -6.79 9.85 -5.91
N TYR A 50 -5.46 9.90 -5.87
CA TYR A 50 -4.65 10.89 -6.58
C TYR A 50 -3.79 10.23 -7.66
N LEU A 51 -3.52 10.98 -8.72
CA LEU A 51 -2.72 10.56 -9.86
C LEU A 51 -1.41 11.33 -9.96
N ASN A 52 -0.52 10.84 -10.83
CA ASN A 52 0.74 11.51 -11.18
C ASN A 52 1.60 11.85 -9.95
N GLY A 53 1.73 10.90 -9.02
CA GLY A 53 2.49 11.11 -7.78
C GLY A 53 1.85 12.19 -6.89
N GLY A 54 0.55 12.12 -6.71
CA GLY A 54 -0.20 13.00 -5.80
C GLY A 54 -0.54 14.38 -6.36
N ARG A 55 -0.32 14.64 -7.65
CA ARG A 55 -0.50 15.98 -8.23
C ARG A 55 -1.90 16.25 -8.77
N VAL A 56 -2.67 15.21 -9.07
CA VAL A 56 -4.00 15.35 -9.71
C VAL A 56 -5.02 14.59 -8.90
N LYS A 57 -5.96 15.31 -8.30
CA LYS A 57 -7.12 14.73 -7.62
C LYS A 57 -8.05 14.05 -8.62
N THR A 58 -8.68 12.96 -8.20
CA THR A 58 -9.82 12.34 -8.90
C THR A 58 -11.08 12.40 -8.03
N ASP A 59 -12.23 12.07 -8.62
CA ASP A 59 -13.48 11.89 -7.87
C ASP A 59 -13.64 10.44 -7.35
N LEU A 60 -12.64 9.57 -7.58
CA LEU A 60 -12.68 8.19 -7.14
C LEU A 60 -12.44 8.09 -5.63
N LYS A 61 -13.35 7.45 -4.92
CA LYS A 61 -13.13 7.08 -3.52
C LYS A 61 -12.16 5.91 -3.44
N THR A 62 -11.22 6.00 -2.53
CA THR A 62 -10.12 5.03 -2.42
C THR A 62 -10.60 3.60 -2.19
N ILE A 63 -11.60 3.41 -1.34
CA ILE A 63 -12.16 2.08 -1.02
C ILE A 63 -12.86 1.49 -2.24
N ASP A 64 -13.66 2.28 -2.95
CA ASP A 64 -14.40 1.82 -4.12
C ASP A 64 -13.43 1.43 -5.25
N TRP A 65 -12.40 2.23 -5.47
CA TRP A 65 -11.36 1.93 -6.44
C TRP A 65 -10.57 0.66 -6.09
N ALA A 66 -10.22 0.48 -4.81
CA ALA A 66 -9.53 -0.72 -4.35
C ALA A 66 -10.35 -1.99 -4.64
N LYS A 67 -11.66 -1.97 -4.33
CA LYS A 67 -12.59 -3.09 -4.61
C LYS A 67 -12.71 -3.36 -6.11
N GLU A 68 -12.89 -2.32 -6.93
CA GLU A 68 -12.99 -2.44 -8.38
C GLU A 68 -11.72 -3.08 -8.97
N ALA A 69 -10.56 -2.59 -8.56
CA ALA A 69 -9.30 -3.08 -9.06
C ALA A 69 -9.03 -4.55 -8.68
N VAL A 70 -9.39 -4.96 -7.47
CA VAL A 70 -9.30 -6.37 -7.04
C VAL A 70 -10.26 -7.24 -7.86
N ALA A 71 -11.49 -6.77 -8.11
CA ALA A 71 -12.44 -7.47 -8.98
C ALA A 71 -11.93 -7.60 -10.44
N LEU A 72 -11.09 -6.66 -10.90
CA LEU A 72 -10.42 -6.71 -12.20
C LEU A 72 -9.18 -7.60 -12.22
N GLY A 73 -8.70 -8.07 -11.06
CA GLY A 73 -7.58 -8.99 -10.96
C GLY A 73 -6.29 -8.41 -10.36
N ALA A 74 -6.33 -7.26 -9.70
CA ALA A 74 -5.20 -6.84 -8.87
C ALA A 74 -4.98 -7.86 -7.75
N GLY A 75 -3.75 -8.33 -7.58
CA GLY A 75 -3.38 -9.35 -6.60
C GLY A 75 -2.73 -8.80 -5.34
N GLU A 76 -2.45 -7.49 -5.29
CA GLU A 76 -1.86 -6.81 -4.14
C GLU A 76 -2.14 -5.31 -4.23
N ILE A 77 -2.31 -4.64 -3.11
CA ILE A 77 -2.49 -3.19 -3.03
C ILE A 77 -1.31 -2.56 -2.30
N LEU A 78 -0.67 -1.57 -2.91
CA LEU A 78 0.29 -0.67 -2.27
C LEU A 78 -0.42 0.67 -1.99
N LEU A 79 -0.76 0.92 -0.72
CA LEU A 79 -1.53 2.08 -0.29
C LEU A 79 -0.62 3.14 0.33
N THR A 80 -0.47 4.27 -0.34
CA THR A 80 0.32 5.41 0.17
C THR A 80 -0.61 6.53 0.63
N SER A 81 -0.58 6.86 1.93
CA SER A 81 -1.26 8.04 2.46
C SER A 81 -0.41 9.29 2.23
N MET A 82 -0.92 10.22 1.42
CA MET A 82 -0.27 11.50 1.16
C MET A 82 -0.31 12.43 2.38
N ASN A 83 -1.26 12.26 3.29
CA ASN A 83 -1.32 13.04 4.53
C ASN A 83 -0.18 12.66 5.49
N ASN A 84 0.26 11.40 5.43
CA ASN A 84 1.26 10.86 6.35
C ASN A 84 2.65 10.78 5.72
N ASP A 85 2.74 10.71 4.37
CA ASP A 85 4.02 10.53 3.70
C ASP A 85 5.00 11.67 4.00
N GLY A 86 6.21 11.30 4.43
CA GLY A 86 7.26 12.24 4.84
C GLY A 86 7.12 12.85 6.24
N THR A 87 6.00 12.65 6.96
CA THR A 87 5.77 13.28 8.27
C THR A 87 6.50 12.59 9.42
N LYS A 88 6.73 11.27 9.32
CA LYS A 88 7.23 10.41 10.41
C LYS A 88 6.26 10.27 11.60
N ASP A 89 4.96 10.61 11.44
CA ASP A 89 3.94 10.61 12.51
C ASP A 89 3.12 9.30 12.57
N GLY A 90 3.48 8.30 11.78
CA GLY A 90 2.81 7.01 11.69
C GLY A 90 2.02 6.83 10.40
N TYR A 91 1.70 5.57 10.10
CA TYR A 91 0.89 5.20 8.95
C TYR A 91 -0.58 5.64 9.13
N ALA A 92 -1.30 5.79 8.04
CA ALA A 92 -2.75 6.06 8.04
C ALA A 92 -3.54 4.80 8.41
N ILE A 93 -3.69 4.55 9.71
CA ILE A 93 -4.29 3.33 10.27
C ILE A 93 -5.72 3.12 9.75
N ASP A 94 -6.56 4.17 9.80
CA ASP A 94 -7.98 4.06 9.49
C ASP A 94 -8.23 3.59 8.06
N ILE A 95 -7.61 4.23 7.06
CA ILE A 95 -7.81 3.84 5.66
C ILE A 95 -7.17 2.50 5.35
N THR A 96 -6.01 2.19 5.95
CA THR A 96 -5.35 0.90 5.79
C THR A 96 -6.26 -0.22 6.27
N LYS A 97 -6.85 -0.07 7.47
CA LYS A 97 -7.81 -1.03 8.03
C LYS A 97 -9.04 -1.18 7.14
N GLN A 98 -9.65 -0.06 6.73
CA GLN A 98 -10.85 -0.09 5.90
C GLN A 98 -10.62 -0.85 4.58
N ILE A 99 -9.45 -0.66 3.95
CA ILE A 99 -9.11 -1.40 2.73
C ILE A 99 -8.81 -2.86 3.04
N SER A 100 -8.00 -3.17 4.05
CA SER A 100 -7.67 -4.56 4.42
C SER A 100 -8.93 -5.38 4.77
N GLU A 101 -9.96 -4.74 5.36
CA GLU A 101 -11.24 -5.41 5.63
C GLU A 101 -12.17 -5.47 4.41
N ALA A 102 -11.94 -4.65 3.39
CA ALA A 102 -12.81 -4.54 2.22
C ALA A 102 -12.38 -5.42 1.04
N VAL A 103 -11.12 -5.89 1.02
CA VAL A 103 -10.54 -6.72 -0.04
C VAL A 103 -9.97 -8.02 0.50
N ASN A 104 -9.73 -8.98 -0.39
CA ASN A 104 -9.19 -10.30 -0.05
C ASN A 104 -7.77 -10.53 -0.62
N VAL A 105 -7.06 -9.45 -0.86
CA VAL A 105 -5.66 -9.47 -1.34
C VAL A 105 -4.77 -8.73 -0.35
N PRO A 106 -3.45 -9.03 -0.29
CA PRO A 106 -2.53 -8.35 0.60
C PRO A 106 -2.52 -6.83 0.41
N VAL A 107 -2.45 -6.11 1.54
CA VAL A 107 -2.34 -4.64 1.58
C VAL A 107 -1.01 -4.23 2.20
N ILE A 108 -0.23 -3.48 1.44
CA ILE A 108 1.04 -2.88 1.85
C ILE A 108 0.78 -1.43 2.24
N ALA A 109 0.96 -1.08 3.51
CA ALA A 109 0.87 0.30 3.97
C ALA A 109 2.14 1.09 3.63
N SER A 110 2.00 2.32 3.18
CA SER A 110 3.09 3.22 2.81
C SER A 110 2.81 4.67 3.23
N GLY A 111 3.87 5.37 3.62
CA GLY A 111 3.83 6.76 4.07
C GLY A 111 3.61 6.93 5.57
N GLY A 112 4.55 7.64 6.25
CA GLY A 112 4.44 8.05 7.64
C GLY A 112 5.30 7.30 8.66
N ALA A 113 6.04 6.27 8.27
CA ALA A 113 6.91 5.56 9.21
C ALA A 113 7.96 6.48 9.85
N GLY A 114 8.03 6.50 11.18
CA GLY A 114 8.99 7.31 11.94
C GLY A 114 9.74 6.55 13.03
N ASN A 115 9.11 5.53 13.62
CA ASN A 115 9.68 4.69 14.66
C ASN A 115 9.13 3.25 14.58
N MET A 116 9.64 2.32 15.41
CA MET A 116 9.25 0.92 15.36
C MET A 116 7.79 0.68 15.78
N GLN A 117 7.26 1.50 16.69
CA GLN A 117 5.86 1.42 17.13
C GLN A 117 4.89 1.64 15.96
N HIS A 118 5.21 2.52 15.02
CA HIS A 118 4.37 2.78 13.85
C HIS A 118 4.18 1.53 12.98
N PHE A 119 5.21 0.67 12.90
CA PHE A 119 5.09 -0.62 12.20
C PHE A 119 4.20 -1.59 12.97
N GLU A 120 4.36 -1.66 14.29
CA GLU A 120 3.49 -2.46 15.16
C GLU A 120 2.02 -2.03 15.00
N ASP A 121 1.76 -0.72 15.07
CA ASP A 121 0.41 -0.17 14.97
C ASP A 121 -0.26 -0.48 13.63
N VAL A 122 0.47 -0.37 12.53
CA VAL A 122 -0.12 -0.64 11.20
C VAL A 122 -0.43 -2.12 10.99
N PHE A 123 0.35 -3.02 11.57
CA PHE A 123 0.06 -4.45 11.54
C PHE A 123 -1.12 -4.83 12.45
N LYS A 124 -1.10 -4.38 13.71
CA LYS A 124 -2.14 -4.73 14.70
C LYS A 124 -3.45 -4.01 14.47
N ASN A 125 -3.39 -2.70 14.28
CA ASN A 125 -4.57 -1.83 14.22
C ASN A 125 -5.00 -1.55 12.77
N GLY A 126 -4.05 -1.38 11.86
CA GLY A 126 -4.27 -1.15 10.44
C GLY A 126 -4.54 -2.44 9.65
N LYS A 127 -4.25 -3.62 10.21
CA LYS A 127 -4.38 -4.93 9.57
C LYS A 127 -3.65 -5.03 8.23
N ALA A 128 -2.54 -4.30 8.07
CA ALA A 128 -1.70 -4.41 6.89
C ALA A 128 -0.96 -5.76 6.86
N ASP A 129 -0.78 -6.32 5.68
CA ASP A 129 0.01 -7.55 5.47
C ASP A 129 1.50 -7.24 5.32
N ALA A 130 1.83 -6.02 4.90
CA ALA A 130 3.20 -5.52 4.82
C ALA A 130 3.25 -4.00 5.06
N ALA A 131 4.45 -3.50 5.39
CA ALA A 131 4.71 -2.09 5.57
C ALA A 131 5.94 -1.66 4.80
N LEU A 132 5.80 -0.60 4.01
CA LEU A 132 6.88 0.02 3.24
C LEU A 132 7.32 1.31 3.92
N ALA A 133 8.62 1.49 4.08
CA ALA A 133 9.22 2.73 4.53
C ALA A 133 10.50 3.04 3.75
N ALA A 134 10.82 4.30 3.59
CA ALA A 134 12.00 4.75 2.86
C ALA A 134 13.01 5.46 3.77
N SER A 135 12.70 6.67 4.25
CA SER A 135 13.64 7.55 4.95
C SER A 135 14.26 6.92 6.19
N VAL A 136 13.46 6.28 7.04
CA VAL A 136 13.92 5.68 8.31
C VAL A 136 14.95 4.56 8.09
N PHE A 137 14.88 3.86 6.95
CA PHE A 137 15.87 2.85 6.58
C PHE A 137 17.05 3.48 5.82
N HIS A 138 16.77 4.40 4.91
CA HIS A 138 17.81 5.08 4.12
C HIS A 138 18.78 5.86 5.00
N TYR A 139 18.26 6.61 5.98
CA TYR A 139 19.08 7.37 6.94
C TYR A 139 19.55 6.54 8.13
N LYS A 140 19.21 5.23 8.17
CA LYS A 140 19.59 4.32 9.25
C LYS A 140 19.03 4.70 10.62
N ASP A 141 17.91 5.41 10.66
CA ASP A 141 17.21 5.73 11.92
C ASP A 141 16.72 4.42 12.58
N ILE A 142 16.35 3.41 11.77
CA ILE A 142 15.93 2.08 12.20
C ILE A 142 16.69 1.02 11.41
N GLY A 143 17.29 0.05 12.09
CA GLY A 143 17.87 -1.14 11.48
C GLY A 143 16.78 -2.17 11.14
N ILE A 144 16.77 -2.71 9.92
CA ILE A 144 15.76 -3.72 9.52
C ILE A 144 15.81 -4.97 10.42
N PRO A 145 16.98 -5.56 10.77
CA PRO A 145 17.01 -6.68 11.70
C PRO A 145 16.47 -6.34 13.09
N GLN A 146 16.79 -5.15 13.59
CA GLN A 146 16.28 -4.65 14.88
C GLN A 146 14.77 -4.50 14.87
N LEU A 147 14.20 -3.91 13.81
CA LEU A 147 12.74 -3.80 13.65
C LEU A 147 12.07 -5.17 13.64
N LYS A 148 12.64 -6.13 12.89
CA LYS A 148 12.09 -7.49 12.82
C LYS A 148 12.10 -8.19 14.18
N THR A 149 13.17 -8.04 14.95
CA THR A 149 13.24 -8.56 16.32
C THR A 149 12.17 -7.93 17.21
N TYR A 150 12.05 -6.60 17.19
CA TYR A 150 11.02 -5.86 17.91
C TYR A 150 9.60 -6.34 17.58
N LEU A 151 9.27 -6.49 16.30
CA LEU A 151 7.95 -6.94 15.84
C LEU A 151 7.66 -8.37 16.31
N LYS A 152 8.65 -9.26 16.27
CA LYS A 152 8.51 -10.64 16.77
C LYS A 152 8.27 -10.69 18.28
N GLU A 153 8.99 -9.88 19.05
CA GLU A 153 8.81 -9.75 20.51
C GLU A 153 7.42 -9.22 20.87
N ASN A 154 6.81 -8.44 19.97
CA ASN A 154 5.44 -7.93 20.10
C ASN A 154 4.38 -8.83 19.44
N ASN A 155 4.68 -10.12 19.23
CA ASN A 155 3.77 -11.14 18.68
C ASN A 155 3.24 -10.83 17.27
N ILE A 156 4.05 -10.20 16.45
CA ILE A 156 3.78 -10.03 15.01
C ILE A 156 4.62 -11.05 14.26
N GLU A 157 3.95 -11.91 13.50
CA GLU A 157 4.64 -12.86 12.64
C GLU A 157 5.41 -12.13 11.55
N ILE A 158 6.73 -12.28 11.54
CA ILE A 158 7.59 -11.62 10.58
C ILE A 158 8.66 -12.59 10.07
N ARG A 159 8.95 -12.52 8.79
CA ARG A 159 10.06 -13.29 8.21
C ARG A 159 11.40 -12.67 8.65
N LEU A 160 12.21 -13.45 9.39
CA LEU A 160 13.55 -13.07 9.83
C LEU A 160 14.57 -13.21 8.70
#